data_a587095ac8525a6a2693738d41c19f9e
#
_entry.id   a587095ac8525a6a2693738d41c19f9e
#
_cell.length_a   1.000
_cell.length_b   1.000
_cell.length_c   1.000
_cell.angle_alpha   90.00
_cell.angle_beta   90.00
_cell.angle_gamma   90.00
#
_symmetry.space_group_name_H-M   'P 1'
#
loop_
_entity.id
_entity.type
_entity.pdbx_description
1 polymer ?
#
loop_
_entity_poly.entity_id
_entity_poly.type
_entity_poly.pdbx_seq_one_letter_code
_entity_poly.pdbx_strand_id
1 'polypeptide(L)'
;NNVEIGGGFIEGTPDSSPVPKVWGDDHLLPGLNPRRGRLAPGGVIYRISRDGKKFELYASGFRNIYGGSLNKDGELFTYDADMEHDMNTPWYRPTRVNHVVSGGEYGWRNGAGKFPEFYPDTVPATLNIGAGSPTGTRFGYGAKFPAKYQDAYFILDWSWGKIYAVHLEEEGSSYTATKEEFIIGAPLPVTDLLIHPNDGSMYFAIGGRRVQSGLYRVTYQGKENTDPIDLSARKTPLRKLRHQLESFHGKASPKAVKVAWPHLDHQDRFIRSAARVALEHQPTENWSDKALTETKPGRRLPALLALARVKGVAPKQRPKTGHVI
;
A
#
# COMPACT_ATOMS: atom_id res chain seq x y z
N ASN A 1 -4.81 14.58 4.65
CA ASN A 1 -6.12 14.10 5.06
C ASN A 1 -5.99 12.63 5.43
N ASN A 2 -5.78 12.35 6.71
CA ASN A 2 -5.91 10.99 7.19
C ASN A 2 -7.30 10.52 6.88
N VAL A 3 -7.43 9.45 6.13
CA VAL A 3 -8.70 8.75 6.05
C VAL A 3 -8.95 8.21 7.44
N GLU A 4 -9.89 8.83 8.10
CA GLU A 4 -10.21 8.56 9.48
C GLU A 4 -11.19 7.41 9.51
N ILE A 5 -10.65 6.26 9.85
CA ILE A 5 -11.45 5.06 10.00
C ILE A 5 -11.88 4.97 11.44
N GLY A 6 -13.10 5.36 11.71
CA GLY A 6 -13.79 4.94 12.90
C GLY A 6 -14.22 3.48 12.80
N GLY A 7 -14.60 2.87 13.91
CA GLY A 7 -15.11 1.48 13.92
C GLY A 7 -16.23 1.22 12.89
N GLY A 8 -17.09 2.20 12.62
CA GLY A 8 -18.14 2.11 11.60
C GLY A 8 -17.66 1.93 10.15
N PHE A 9 -16.40 2.21 9.89
CA PHE A 9 -15.80 1.94 8.58
C PHE A 9 -15.72 0.45 8.24
N ILE A 10 -15.33 -0.36 9.20
CA ILE A 10 -15.21 -1.81 9.03
C ILE A 10 -16.60 -2.45 9.02
N GLU A 11 -17.53 -1.93 9.82
CA GLU A 11 -18.92 -2.38 9.88
C GLU A 11 -19.66 -2.18 8.56
N GLY A 12 -19.35 -1.13 7.82
CA GLY A 12 -19.95 -0.85 6.51
C GLY A 12 -19.26 -1.54 5.34
N THR A 13 -18.16 -2.28 5.58
CA THR A 13 -17.42 -2.94 4.51
C THR A 13 -18.17 -4.20 4.04
N PRO A 14 -18.47 -4.32 2.72
CA PRO A 14 -19.13 -5.53 2.22
C PRO A 14 -18.29 -6.78 2.48
N ASP A 15 -18.94 -7.91 2.76
CA ASP A 15 -18.27 -9.21 2.96
C ASP A 15 -17.41 -9.64 1.75
N SER A 16 -17.73 -9.11 0.56
CA SER A 16 -16.99 -9.34 -0.67
C SER A 16 -15.68 -8.54 -0.77
N SER A 17 -15.38 -7.66 0.19
CA SER A 17 -14.15 -6.89 0.16
C SER A 17 -12.93 -7.79 0.29
N PRO A 18 -11.83 -7.50 -0.46
CA PRO A 18 -10.62 -8.32 -0.43
C PRO A 18 -9.80 -8.17 0.87
N VAL A 19 -10.00 -7.11 1.63
CA VAL A 19 -9.31 -6.94 2.90
C VAL A 19 -9.87 -7.95 3.91
N PRO A 20 -9.02 -8.78 4.53
CA PRO A 20 -9.46 -9.73 5.53
C PRO A 20 -10.00 -9.02 6.77
N LYS A 21 -10.74 -9.77 7.60
CA LYS A 21 -11.28 -9.27 8.86
C LYS A 21 -10.19 -8.58 9.68
N VAL A 22 -10.46 -7.35 10.05
CA VAL A 22 -9.62 -6.58 10.96
C VAL A 22 -10.26 -6.59 12.32
N TRP A 23 -9.48 -6.90 13.35
CA TRP A 23 -9.99 -7.01 14.70
C TRP A 23 -9.89 -5.69 15.46
N GLY A 24 -10.83 -5.51 16.38
CA GLY A 24 -10.87 -4.36 17.26
C GLY A 24 -9.64 -4.16 18.15
N ASP A 25 -8.82 -5.16 18.33
CA ASP A 25 -7.58 -5.13 19.10
C ASP A 25 -6.39 -4.51 18.38
N ASP A 26 -6.48 -4.33 17.09
CA ASP A 26 -5.55 -3.44 16.38
C ASP A 26 -5.57 -2.01 16.97
N HIS A 27 -6.44 -1.82 17.93
CA HIS A 27 -6.70 -0.58 18.65
C HIS A 27 -6.04 -0.49 20.02
N LEU A 28 -5.33 -1.49 20.45
CA LEU A 28 -4.93 -1.66 21.85
C LEU A 28 -3.80 -0.73 22.28
N LEU A 29 -3.09 -0.13 21.35
CA LEU A 29 -2.00 0.78 21.70
C LEU A 29 -2.47 2.22 21.53
N PRO A 30 -2.72 2.96 22.62
CA PRO A 30 -2.97 4.38 22.54
C PRO A 30 -1.72 5.06 21.99
N GLY A 31 -1.85 5.73 20.85
CA GLY A 31 -0.76 6.48 20.26
C GLY A 31 -0.43 7.74 21.01
N LEU A 32 0.78 8.23 20.81
CA LEU A 32 1.23 9.54 21.25
C LEU A 32 0.43 10.69 20.60
N ASN A 33 -0.21 10.43 19.46
CA ASN A 33 -1.16 11.36 18.88
C ASN A 33 -2.55 10.73 18.85
N PRO A 34 -3.23 10.70 19.99
CA PRO A 34 -4.57 10.20 20.08
C PRO A 34 -5.49 11.20 19.35
N ARG A 35 -5.62 11.10 18.07
CA ARG A 35 -6.83 11.60 17.42
C ARG A 35 -7.96 10.72 17.91
N ARG A 36 -8.38 11.06 19.09
CA ARG A 36 -9.33 10.52 20.02
C ARG A 36 -10.29 9.51 19.37
N GLY A 37 -10.13 8.24 19.72
CA GLY A 37 -11.07 7.19 19.36
C GLY A 37 -10.93 6.62 17.95
N ARG A 38 -9.85 6.92 17.22
CA ARG A 38 -9.59 6.36 15.89
C ARG A 38 -8.68 5.16 15.99
N LEU A 39 -9.10 4.18 15.30
CA LEU A 39 -8.64 2.83 15.47
C LEU A 39 -7.83 2.43 14.23
N ALA A 40 -6.82 1.57 14.41
CA ALA A 40 -6.15 0.91 13.31
C ALA A 40 -7.11 -0.12 12.64
N PRO A 41 -6.86 -0.50 11.39
CA PRO A 41 -5.73 -0.07 10.55
C PRO A 41 -5.97 1.34 10.01
N GLY A 42 -4.92 2.14 9.89
CA GLY A 42 -4.97 3.53 9.47
C GLY A 42 -5.64 3.85 8.15
N GLY A 43 -4.90 4.46 7.22
CA GLY A 43 -5.40 4.78 5.88
C GLY A 43 -5.76 3.53 5.08
N VAL A 44 -6.70 3.68 4.16
CA VAL A 44 -7.20 2.59 3.32
C VAL A 44 -7.38 3.02 1.89
N ILE A 45 -7.48 2.04 1.01
CA ILE A 45 -7.82 2.23 -0.40
C ILE A 45 -9.09 1.47 -0.71
N TYR A 46 -10.06 2.16 -1.32
CA TYR A 46 -11.23 1.55 -1.92
C TYR A 46 -11.10 1.42 -3.42
N ARG A 47 -11.63 0.33 -3.94
CA ARG A 47 -11.93 0.18 -5.36
C ARG A 47 -13.41 0.44 -5.57
N ILE A 48 -13.74 1.39 -6.44
CA ILE A 48 -15.12 1.82 -6.70
C ILE A 48 -15.47 1.51 -8.16
N SER A 49 -16.66 0.96 -8.42
CA SER A 49 -17.17 0.76 -9.77
C SER A 49 -17.39 2.11 -10.48
N ARG A 50 -17.33 2.12 -11.81
CA ARG A 50 -17.49 3.37 -12.60
C ARG A 50 -18.82 4.10 -12.35
N ASP A 51 -19.88 3.36 -12.02
CA ASP A 51 -21.21 3.90 -11.70
C ASP A 51 -21.33 4.34 -10.22
N GLY A 52 -20.28 4.20 -9.42
CA GLY A 52 -20.24 4.57 -8.02
C GLY A 52 -21.07 3.69 -7.08
N LYS A 53 -21.70 2.62 -7.58
CA LYS A 53 -22.65 1.83 -6.80
C LYS A 53 -22.03 0.71 -6.01
N LYS A 54 -20.85 0.22 -6.43
CA LYS A 54 -20.12 -0.85 -5.75
C LYS A 54 -18.78 -0.32 -5.28
N PHE A 55 -18.45 -0.58 -4.05
CA PHE A 55 -17.14 -0.26 -3.48
C PHE A 55 -16.62 -1.45 -2.68
N GLU A 56 -15.32 -1.62 -2.70
CA GLU A 56 -14.61 -2.68 -2.01
C GLU A 56 -13.45 -2.06 -1.25
N LEU A 57 -13.24 -2.48 -0.01
CA LEU A 57 -12.02 -2.18 0.72
C LEU A 57 -10.87 -2.99 0.10
N TYR A 58 -10.00 -2.32 -0.65
CA TYR A 58 -8.97 -2.98 -1.46
C TYR A 58 -7.69 -3.28 -0.69
N ALA A 59 -7.21 -2.33 0.11
CA ALA A 59 -6.01 -2.44 0.94
C ALA A 59 -6.10 -1.54 2.17
N SER A 60 -5.33 -1.84 3.21
CA SER A 60 -5.36 -1.12 4.49
C SER A 60 -3.96 -0.99 5.11
N GLY A 61 -3.87 -0.27 6.25
CA GLY A 61 -2.64 -0.16 7.02
C GLY A 61 -1.69 0.94 6.55
N PHE A 62 -2.19 1.96 5.87
CA PHE A 62 -1.44 3.17 5.52
C PHE A 62 -1.51 4.22 6.63
N ARG A 63 -0.50 5.07 6.72
CA ARG A 63 -0.53 6.20 7.65
C ARG A 63 -1.28 7.39 7.06
N ASN A 64 -0.78 7.90 5.92
CA ASN A 64 -1.31 9.12 5.31
C ASN A 64 -0.91 9.20 3.84
N ILE A 65 -1.48 8.34 3.03
CA ILE A 65 -1.34 8.43 1.58
C ILE A 65 -2.13 9.64 1.07
N TYR A 66 -1.55 10.41 0.16
CA TYR A 66 -2.20 11.53 -0.49
C TYR A 66 -2.75 11.16 -1.87
N GLY A 67 -1.99 10.38 -2.61
CA GLY A 67 -2.36 9.95 -3.95
C GLY A 67 -1.82 8.57 -4.29
N GLY A 68 -2.23 8.08 -5.45
CA GLY A 68 -1.74 6.84 -6.02
C GLY A 68 -1.86 6.86 -7.54
N SER A 69 -1.04 6.05 -8.21
CA SER A 69 -1.04 5.95 -9.66
C SER A 69 -0.86 4.51 -10.11
N LEU A 70 -1.50 4.17 -11.22
CA LEU A 70 -1.33 2.88 -11.87
C LEU A 70 -0.12 2.92 -12.80
N ASN A 71 0.71 1.88 -12.77
CA ASN A 71 1.73 1.69 -13.78
C ASN A 71 1.12 1.10 -15.09
N LYS A 72 1.97 0.95 -16.11
CA LYS A 72 1.58 0.36 -17.40
C LYS A 72 1.03 -1.06 -17.31
N ASP A 73 1.39 -1.79 -16.26
CA ASP A 73 0.90 -3.15 -16.01
C ASP A 73 -0.45 -3.18 -15.29
N GLY A 74 -0.99 -2.02 -14.89
CA GLY A 74 -2.23 -1.88 -14.12
C GLY A 74 -2.05 -2.10 -12.62
N GLU A 75 -0.81 -2.08 -12.12
CA GLU A 75 -0.49 -2.21 -10.71
C GLU A 75 -0.48 -0.83 -10.03
N LEU A 76 -1.05 -0.75 -8.83
CA LEU A 76 -1.22 0.49 -8.09
C LEU A 76 -0.01 0.77 -7.18
N PHE A 77 0.46 2.00 -7.21
CA PHE A 77 1.51 2.48 -6.31
C PHE A 77 1.07 3.71 -5.52
N THR A 78 1.57 3.82 -4.29
CA THR A 78 1.34 4.97 -3.40
C THR A 78 2.64 5.41 -2.75
N TYR A 79 2.66 6.66 -2.28
CA TYR A 79 3.71 7.20 -1.43
C TYR A 79 3.11 7.49 -0.06
N ASP A 80 3.53 6.74 0.97
CA ASP A 80 2.96 6.80 2.33
C ASP A 80 3.88 7.57 3.28
N ALA A 81 3.27 8.23 4.25
CA ALA A 81 3.96 9.04 5.24
C ALA A 81 4.82 8.21 6.21
N ASP A 82 5.78 8.88 6.82
CA ASP A 82 6.63 8.34 7.89
C ASP A 82 5.90 8.18 9.22
N MET A 83 6.59 7.59 10.19
CA MET A 83 6.25 7.64 11.62
C MET A 83 7.43 8.18 12.38
N GLU A 84 7.24 9.27 13.07
CA GLU A 84 8.27 9.93 13.86
C GLU A 84 8.50 9.22 15.21
N HIS A 85 7.53 8.41 15.64
CA HIS A 85 7.56 7.62 16.85
C HIS A 85 7.03 6.21 16.62
N ASP A 86 7.64 5.23 17.24
CA ASP A 86 7.20 3.85 17.23
C ASP A 86 7.12 3.32 18.67
N MET A 87 6.01 2.70 19.03
CA MET A 87 5.76 2.18 20.39
C MET A 87 6.04 3.20 21.50
N ASN A 88 5.61 4.45 21.28
CA ASN A 88 5.88 5.57 22.22
C ASN A 88 7.36 5.92 22.42
N THR A 89 8.22 5.47 21.55
CA THR A 89 9.64 5.81 21.50
C THR A 89 9.94 6.69 20.29
N PRO A 90 11.03 7.47 20.26
CA PRO A 90 11.41 8.26 19.10
C PRO A 90 12.06 7.39 18.00
N TRP A 91 11.57 6.20 17.78
CA TRP A 91 12.02 5.30 16.73
C TRP A 91 11.35 5.69 15.42
N TYR A 92 12.17 6.13 14.50
CA TYR A 92 11.71 6.62 13.22
C TYR A 92 11.43 5.48 12.23
N ARG A 93 10.31 5.59 11.52
CA ARG A 93 9.96 4.73 10.38
C ARG A 93 9.82 5.60 9.13
N PRO A 94 10.52 5.30 8.02
CA PRO A 94 10.59 6.17 6.86
C PRO A 94 9.27 6.28 6.10
N THR A 95 9.14 7.37 5.33
CA THR A 95 8.20 7.41 4.21
C THR A 95 8.56 6.33 3.20
N ARG A 96 7.56 5.82 2.48
CA ARG A 96 7.80 4.66 1.62
C ARG A 96 6.90 4.62 0.40
N VAL A 97 7.43 4.11 -0.70
CA VAL A 97 6.64 3.70 -1.87
C VAL A 97 6.12 2.30 -1.64
N ASN A 98 4.83 2.11 -1.82
CA ASN A 98 4.18 0.80 -1.71
C ASN A 98 3.61 0.38 -3.06
N HIS A 99 3.85 -0.87 -3.45
CA HIS A 99 3.05 -1.56 -4.44
C HIS A 99 1.79 -2.08 -3.76
N VAL A 100 0.63 -1.58 -4.16
CA VAL A 100 -0.65 -1.85 -3.49
C VAL A 100 -1.35 -3.03 -4.14
N VAL A 101 -1.48 -4.12 -3.37
CA VAL A 101 -2.08 -5.37 -3.82
C VAL A 101 -3.41 -5.65 -3.14
N SER A 102 -4.23 -6.48 -3.76
CA SER A 102 -5.52 -6.90 -3.21
C SER A 102 -5.38 -7.55 -1.83
N GLY A 103 -6.13 -7.08 -0.84
CA GLY A 103 -6.08 -7.56 0.54
C GLY A 103 -4.79 -7.22 1.29
N GLY A 104 -3.95 -6.33 0.71
CA GLY A 104 -2.68 -5.92 1.31
C GLY A 104 -2.87 -5.15 2.61
N GLU A 105 -2.02 -5.48 3.59
CA GLU A 105 -1.91 -4.78 4.88
C GLU A 105 -0.52 -4.16 4.98
N TYR A 106 -0.45 -2.83 5.19
CA TYR A 106 0.81 -2.07 5.14
C TYR A 106 1.35 -1.68 6.53
N GLY A 107 0.74 -2.23 7.57
CA GLY A 107 1.31 -2.31 8.91
C GLY A 107 1.21 -1.06 9.77
N TRP A 108 0.59 0.05 9.30
CA TRP A 108 0.44 1.20 10.17
C TRP A 108 -0.54 0.91 11.33
N ARG A 109 -0.14 1.30 12.54
CA ARG A 109 -0.92 1.19 13.77
C ARG A 109 -0.83 2.48 14.56
N ASN A 110 -1.96 2.97 15.01
CA ASN A 110 -1.99 4.17 15.84
C ASN A 110 -1.33 3.88 17.20
N GLY A 111 -0.22 4.54 17.47
CA GLY A 111 0.53 4.42 18.70
C GLY A 111 1.55 3.29 18.77
N ALA A 112 1.51 2.35 17.84
CA ALA A 112 2.51 1.30 17.74
C ALA A 112 3.44 1.52 16.53
N GLY A 113 3.21 2.59 15.76
CA GLY A 113 3.95 2.84 14.54
C GLY A 113 3.60 1.87 13.41
N LYS A 114 4.56 1.58 12.56
CA LYS A 114 4.41 0.59 11.48
C LYS A 114 4.95 -0.75 11.94
N PHE A 115 4.20 -1.80 11.72
CA PHE A 115 4.68 -3.15 11.94
C PHE A 115 5.95 -3.40 11.11
N PRO A 116 6.92 -4.14 11.66
CA PRO A 116 8.12 -4.52 10.91
C PRO A 116 7.76 -5.26 9.63
N GLU A 117 8.54 -5.03 8.58
CA GLU A 117 8.30 -5.63 7.26
C GLU A 117 8.40 -7.15 7.25
N PHE A 118 9.04 -7.75 8.25
CA PHE A 118 9.14 -9.21 8.36
C PHE A 118 7.88 -9.87 8.96
N TYR A 119 6.92 -9.11 9.46
CA TYR A 119 5.69 -9.69 10.00
C TYR A 119 4.90 -10.40 8.88
N PRO A 120 4.42 -11.62 9.12
CA PRO A 120 3.84 -12.46 8.08
C PRO A 120 2.48 -11.97 7.57
N ASP A 121 1.80 -11.12 8.31
CA ASP A 121 0.48 -10.56 7.97
C ASP A 121 0.55 -9.21 7.26
N THR A 122 1.72 -8.62 7.12
CA THR A 122 1.92 -7.38 6.37
C THR A 122 2.68 -7.63 5.06
N VAL A 123 2.60 -6.69 4.11
CA VAL A 123 3.42 -6.69 2.91
C VAL A 123 4.49 -5.59 2.98
N PRO A 124 5.71 -5.85 2.46
CA PRO A 124 6.80 -4.89 2.54
C PRO A 124 6.59 -3.69 1.59
N ALA A 125 7.32 -2.61 1.88
CA ALA A 125 7.45 -1.50 0.96
C ALA A 125 8.25 -1.92 -0.30
N THR A 126 7.96 -1.27 -1.43
CA THR A 126 8.79 -1.37 -2.65
C THR A 126 10.10 -0.61 -2.46
N LEU A 127 10.04 0.55 -1.78
CA LEU A 127 11.21 1.37 -1.49
C LEU A 127 10.98 2.25 -0.26
N ASN A 128 11.90 2.23 0.69
CA ASN A 128 11.96 3.20 1.79
C ASN A 128 12.66 4.48 1.31
N ILE A 129 12.04 5.64 1.55
CA ILE A 129 12.53 6.93 1.04
C ILE A 129 13.36 7.68 2.10
N GLY A 130 12.85 7.84 3.30
CA GLY A 130 13.44 8.61 4.38
C GLY A 130 12.43 9.55 5.03
N ALA A 131 12.92 10.60 5.69
CA ALA A 131 12.06 11.64 6.25
C ALA A 131 11.39 12.42 5.13
N GLY A 132 10.11 12.80 5.32
CA GLY A 132 9.39 13.60 4.34
C GLY A 132 7.90 13.73 4.60
N SER A 133 7.26 14.52 3.74
CA SER A 133 5.81 14.71 3.71
C SER A 133 5.28 14.38 2.32
N PRO A 134 4.84 13.14 2.11
CA PRO A 134 4.26 12.70 0.85
C PRO A 134 3.09 13.57 0.40
N THR A 135 3.10 13.96 -0.88
CA THR A 135 1.98 14.63 -1.55
C THR A 135 1.64 13.91 -2.87
N GLY A 136 1.52 14.60 -3.99
CA GLY A 136 1.13 14.01 -5.26
C GLY A 136 2.10 12.95 -5.79
N THR A 137 1.59 12.08 -6.64
CA THR A 137 2.37 11.04 -7.31
C THR A 137 1.87 10.83 -8.73
N ARG A 138 2.78 10.54 -9.67
CA ARG A 138 2.42 10.31 -11.06
C ARG A 138 3.49 9.50 -11.79
N PHE A 139 3.09 8.58 -12.68
CA PHE A 139 4.00 8.03 -13.67
C PHE A 139 4.29 9.03 -14.79
N GLY A 140 5.51 8.98 -15.32
CA GLY A 140 5.98 9.89 -16.38
C GLY A 140 5.45 9.58 -17.78
N TYR A 141 4.52 8.67 -17.92
CA TYR A 141 4.00 8.24 -19.21
C TYR A 141 3.48 9.39 -20.04
N GLY A 142 3.96 9.46 -21.30
CA GLY A 142 3.62 10.52 -22.23
C GLY A 142 4.49 11.79 -22.10
N ALA A 143 5.42 11.83 -21.16
CA ALA A 143 6.34 12.94 -21.04
C ALA A 143 7.34 12.96 -22.22
N LYS A 144 7.66 14.14 -22.75
CA LYS A 144 8.77 14.34 -23.68
C LYS A 144 10.11 14.45 -22.94
N PHE A 145 10.43 13.37 -22.21
CA PHE A 145 11.69 13.18 -21.50
C PHE A 145 12.39 11.91 -22.00
N PRO A 146 13.66 11.69 -21.68
CA PRO A 146 14.34 10.42 -21.93
C PRO A 146 13.57 9.23 -21.34
N ALA A 147 13.68 8.06 -21.98
CA ALA A 147 12.90 6.86 -21.68
C ALA A 147 12.85 6.50 -20.17
N LYS A 148 13.98 6.64 -19.45
CA LYS A 148 14.04 6.37 -18.02
C LYS A 148 13.08 7.22 -17.17
N TYR A 149 12.80 8.45 -17.61
CA TYR A 149 11.86 9.34 -16.92
C TYR A 149 10.42 9.16 -17.39
N GLN A 150 10.22 8.68 -18.61
CA GLN A 150 8.88 8.30 -19.06
C GLN A 150 8.33 7.10 -18.29
N ASP A 151 9.18 6.15 -17.89
CA ASP A 151 8.79 4.97 -17.08
C ASP A 151 8.93 5.20 -15.57
N ALA A 152 9.43 6.36 -15.13
CA ALA A 152 9.62 6.68 -13.72
C ALA A 152 8.29 6.96 -13.01
N TYR A 153 8.23 6.55 -11.75
CA TYR A 153 7.17 6.94 -10.82
C TYR A 153 7.63 8.17 -10.04
N PHE A 154 7.10 9.33 -10.38
CA PHE A 154 7.40 10.58 -9.68
C PHE A 154 6.64 10.67 -8.38
N ILE A 155 7.35 10.94 -7.29
CA ILE A 155 6.79 11.17 -5.95
C ILE A 155 7.26 12.52 -5.41
N LEU A 156 6.36 13.21 -4.72
CA LEU A 156 6.58 14.58 -4.27
C LEU A 156 6.69 14.64 -2.74
N ASP A 157 7.70 15.36 -2.28
CA ASP A 157 7.95 15.62 -0.86
C ASP A 157 7.80 17.11 -0.56
N TRP A 158 6.72 17.44 0.13
CA TRP A 158 6.37 18.82 0.47
C TRP A 158 7.35 19.46 1.46
N SER A 159 7.84 18.69 2.44
CA SER A 159 8.70 19.23 3.52
C SER A 159 10.11 19.57 3.05
N TRP A 160 10.65 18.74 2.18
CA TRP A 160 12.03 18.90 1.69
C TRP A 160 12.12 19.57 0.32
N GLY A 161 10.96 19.91 -0.27
CA GLY A 161 10.92 20.57 -1.57
C GLY A 161 11.55 19.72 -2.68
N LYS A 162 11.17 18.43 -2.74
CA LYS A 162 11.77 17.47 -3.66
C LYS A 162 10.71 16.75 -4.50
N ILE A 163 11.06 16.54 -5.75
CA ILE A 163 10.43 15.55 -6.61
C ILE A 163 11.46 14.46 -6.88
N TYR A 164 11.15 13.23 -6.50
CA TYR A 164 12.00 12.08 -6.82
C TYR A 164 11.47 11.38 -8.06
N ALA A 165 12.38 10.90 -8.91
CA ALA A 165 12.08 9.89 -9.92
C ALA A 165 12.42 8.51 -9.33
N VAL A 166 11.42 7.67 -9.19
CA VAL A 166 11.54 6.30 -8.69
C VAL A 166 11.49 5.35 -9.88
N HIS A 167 12.55 4.57 -10.03
CA HIS A 167 12.71 3.61 -11.11
C HIS A 167 12.35 2.22 -10.59
N LEU A 168 11.25 1.68 -11.12
CA LEU A 168 10.73 0.37 -10.73
C LEU A 168 11.37 -0.73 -11.56
N GLU A 169 11.74 -1.83 -10.91
CA GLU A 169 12.21 -3.07 -11.52
C GLU A 169 11.32 -4.22 -11.07
N GLU A 170 10.97 -5.12 -12.00
CA GLU A 170 10.17 -6.29 -11.67
C GLU A 170 10.94 -7.24 -10.76
N GLU A 171 10.33 -7.60 -9.63
CA GLU A 171 10.85 -8.58 -8.68
C GLU A 171 9.76 -9.59 -8.29
N GLY A 172 9.88 -10.81 -8.76
CA GLY A 172 8.88 -11.83 -8.50
C GLY A 172 7.49 -11.47 -9.03
N SER A 173 6.52 -11.42 -8.14
CA SER A 173 5.15 -10.97 -8.43
C SER A 173 4.91 -9.49 -8.13
N SER A 174 5.94 -8.78 -7.66
CA SER A 174 5.93 -7.38 -7.25
C SER A 174 7.06 -6.61 -7.93
N TYR A 175 7.61 -5.61 -7.24
CA TYR A 175 8.66 -4.71 -7.73
C TYR A 175 9.64 -4.37 -6.61
N THR A 176 10.89 -4.14 -7.00
CA THR A 176 11.86 -3.36 -6.26
C THR A 176 12.06 -1.99 -6.93
N ALA A 177 12.79 -1.08 -6.30
CA ALA A 177 13.00 0.23 -6.89
C ALA A 177 14.28 0.91 -6.40
N THR A 178 14.78 1.82 -7.24
CA THR A 178 15.76 2.85 -6.89
C THR A 178 15.17 4.24 -7.06
N LYS A 179 15.79 5.25 -6.48
CA LYS A 179 15.35 6.63 -6.64
C LYS A 179 16.51 7.57 -6.97
N GLU A 180 16.18 8.66 -7.66
CA GLU A 180 17.06 9.82 -7.80
C GLU A 180 16.27 11.10 -7.49
N GLU A 181 16.98 12.16 -7.08
CA GLU A 181 16.40 13.48 -6.90
C GLU A 181 16.28 14.14 -8.27
N PHE A 182 15.04 14.35 -8.73
CA PHE A 182 14.76 14.90 -10.06
C PHE A 182 14.64 16.42 -10.04
N ILE A 183 13.93 16.97 -9.06
CA ILE A 183 13.84 18.43 -8.81
C ILE A 183 14.03 18.69 -7.33
N ILE A 184 14.81 19.71 -7.01
CA ILE A 184 15.05 20.18 -5.63
C ILE A 184 14.94 21.70 -5.61
N GLY A 185 14.32 22.22 -4.56
CA GLY A 185 14.27 23.65 -4.30
C GLY A 185 14.00 23.95 -2.82
N ALA A 186 14.40 25.12 -2.37
CA ALA A 186 14.17 25.59 -1.00
C ALA A 186 13.85 27.11 -1.00
N PRO A 187 12.59 27.50 -0.70
CA PRO A 187 11.42 26.65 -0.47
C PRO A 187 10.79 26.13 -1.77
N LEU A 188 10.40 24.87 -1.81
CA LEU A 188 9.63 24.28 -2.92
C LEU A 188 8.56 23.30 -2.38
N PRO A 189 7.49 23.78 -1.73
CA PRO A 189 6.48 22.95 -1.13
C PRO A 189 5.57 22.32 -2.21
N VAL A 190 6.07 21.29 -2.86
CA VAL A 190 5.40 20.59 -3.97
C VAL A 190 4.15 19.86 -3.52
N THR A 191 3.06 19.98 -4.28
CA THR A 191 1.75 19.42 -3.91
C THR A 191 1.26 18.36 -4.88
N ASP A 192 1.31 18.62 -6.17
CA ASP A 192 0.89 17.66 -7.20
C ASP A 192 1.61 17.92 -8.51
N LEU A 193 1.57 16.94 -9.42
CA LEU A 193 2.12 17.06 -10.76
C LEU A 193 1.26 16.35 -11.81
N LEU A 194 1.39 16.78 -13.04
CA LEU A 194 0.81 16.11 -14.20
C LEU A 194 1.74 16.16 -15.41
N ILE A 195 1.57 15.22 -16.32
CA ILE A 195 2.16 15.25 -17.66
C ILE A 195 1.09 15.77 -18.61
N HIS A 196 1.39 16.85 -19.32
CA HIS A 196 0.44 17.48 -20.22
C HIS A 196 0.24 16.62 -21.48
N PRO A 197 -0.99 16.21 -21.80
CA PRO A 197 -1.26 15.17 -22.81
C PRO A 197 -0.88 15.58 -24.24
N ASN A 198 -0.88 16.90 -24.54
CA ASN A 198 -0.63 17.37 -25.90
C ASN A 198 0.84 17.67 -26.18
N ASP A 199 1.58 18.23 -25.20
CA ASP A 199 2.95 18.66 -25.41
C ASP A 199 4.00 17.84 -24.66
N GLY A 200 3.57 16.94 -23.75
CA GLY A 200 4.45 16.08 -22.97
C GLY A 200 5.29 16.82 -21.92
N SER A 201 5.00 18.09 -21.65
CA SER A 201 5.65 18.83 -20.56
C SER A 201 5.14 18.33 -19.21
N MET A 202 6.00 18.34 -18.20
CA MET A 202 5.57 18.14 -16.82
C MET A 202 5.15 19.49 -16.21
N TYR A 203 4.02 19.51 -15.55
CA TYR A 203 3.62 20.65 -14.73
C TYR A 203 3.51 20.18 -13.27
N PHE A 204 4.02 20.99 -12.35
CA PHE A 204 3.83 20.76 -10.93
C PHE A 204 3.41 22.04 -10.21
N ALA A 205 2.64 21.87 -9.14
CA ALA A 205 2.18 22.96 -8.30
C ALA A 205 2.91 22.96 -6.96
N ILE A 206 3.11 24.16 -6.42
CA ILE A 206 3.55 24.38 -5.05
C ILE A 206 2.47 25.12 -4.26
N GLY A 207 2.46 24.94 -2.94
CA GLY A 207 1.52 25.67 -2.07
C GLY A 207 1.36 25.09 -0.67
N GLY A 208 0.47 25.72 0.09
CA GLY A 208 0.08 25.30 1.42
C GLY A 208 0.72 26.11 2.57
N ARG A 209 0.07 26.10 3.73
CA ARG A 209 0.53 26.65 5.01
C ARG A 209 1.26 28.01 4.93
N ARG A 210 0.59 29.05 4.42
CA ARG A 210 1.11 30.42 4.29
C ARG A 210 2.25 30.59 3.27
N VAL A 211 2.37 29.67 2.35
CA VAL A 211 3.31 29.76 1.21
C VAL A 211 2.55 30.26 0.01
N GLN A 212 3.15 31.15 -0.77
CA GLN A 212 2.61 31.58 -2.05
C GLN A 212 2.54 30.36 -3.00
N SER A 213 1.37 30.14 -3.59
CA SER A 213 1.20 29.10 -4.60
C SER A 213 1.89 29.46 -5.90
N GLY A 214 2.32 28.43 -6.62
CA GLY A 214 2.94 28.60 -7.94
C GLY A 214 2.69 27.39 -8.81
N LEU A 215 2.74 27.60 -10.13
CA LEU A 215 2.69 26.54 -11.14
C LEU A 215 3.95 26.61 -11.98
N TYR A 216 4.61 25.48 -12.10
CA TYR A 216 5.87 25.34 -12.83
C TYR A 216 5.70 24.40 -14.02
N ARG A 217 6.39 24.73 -15.11
CA ARG A 217 6.48 23.88 -16.30
C ARG A 217 7.93 23.40 -16.46
N VAL A 218 8.09 22.10 -16.65
CA VAL A 218 9.38 21.44 -16.86
C VAL A 218 9.41 20.84 -18.26
N THR A 219 10.45 21.16 -19.00
CA THR A 219 10.71 20.62 -20.35
C THR A 219 12.13 20.11 -20.44
N TYR A 220 12.35 19.05 -21.20
CA TYR A 220 13.68 18.54 -21.48
C TYR A 220 14.34 19.38 -22.59
N GLN A 221 15.60 19.78 -22.35
CA GLN A 221 16.38 20.58 -23.29
C GLN A 221 17.66 19.86 -23.80
N GLY A 222 17.80 18.58 -23.42
CA GLY A 222 18.94 17.76 -23.80
C GLY A 222 18.82 17.19 -25.22
N LYS A 223 19.74 16.27 -25.55
CA LYS A 223 19.84 15.64 -26.87
C LYS A 223 19.43 14.17 -26.89
N GLU A 224 19.06 13.60 -25.74
CA GLU A 224 18.62 12.21 -25.67
C GLU A 224 17.28 12.03 -26.37
N ASN A 225 17.04 10.81 -26.86
CA ASN A 225 15.76 10.46 -27.49
C ASN A 225 14.61 10.58 -26.49
N THR A 226 13.54 11.22 -26.91
CA THR A 226 12.29 11.41 -26.15
C THR A 226 11.08 10.76 -26.82
N ASP A 227 11.29 9.86 -27.77
CA ASP A 227 10.20 9.10 -28.39
C ASP A 227 9.40 8.33 -27.34
N PRO A 228 8.10 8.13 -27.55
CA PRO A 228 7.27 7.39 -26.62
C PRO A 228 7.80 5.97 -26.38
N ILE A 229 7.83 5.57 -25.10
CA ILE A 229 8.19 4.21 -24.71
C ILE A 229 7.02 3.24 -24.96
N ASP A 230 7.33 1.95 -25.04
CA ASP A 230 6.31 0.90 -25.07
C ASP A 230 5.58 0.80 -23.72
N LEU A 231 4.28 1.08 -23.71
CA LEU A 231 3.38 0.98 -22.56
C LEU A 231 2.60 -0.33 -22.53
N SER A 232 2.96 -1.33 -23.34
CA SER A 232 2.32 -2.65 -23.32
C SER A 232 2.51 -3.32 -21.95
N ALA A 233 1.40 -3.78 -21.39
CA ALA A 233 1.42 -4.45 -20.08
C ALA A 233 2.21 -5.77 -20.15
N ARG A 234 3.13 -5.96 -19.21
CA ARG A 234 3.90 -7.19 -19.03
C ARG A 234 3.19 -8.14 -18.09
N LYS A 235 2.98 -9.39 -18.53
CA LYS A 235 2.31 -10.42 -17.75
C LYS A 235 3.30 -11.50 -17.35
N THR A 236 4.05 -11.30 -16.27
CA THR A 236 4.97 -12.34 -15.76
C THR A 236 4.20 -13.52 -15.18
N PRO A 237 4.77 -14.75 -15.20
CA PRO A 237 4.13 -15.91 -14.62
C PRO A 237 3.78 -15.75 -13.14
N LEU A 238 4.67 -15.16 -12.34
CA LEU A 238 4.44 -14.94 -10.91
C LEU A 238 3.36 -13.89 -10.65
N ARG A 239 3.30 -12.82 -11.44
CA ARG A 239 2.20 -11.84 -11.35
C ARG A 239 0.85 -12.46 -11.72
N LYS A 240 0.81 -13.32 -12.75
CA LYS A 240 -0.40 -14.07 -13.09
C LYS A 240 -0.84 -14.98 -11.96
N LEU A 241 0.10 -15.67 -11.30
CA LEU A 241 -0.20 -16.50 -10.13
C LEU A 241 -0.76 -15.67 -8.97
N ARG A 242 -0.14 -14.51 -8.65
CA ARG A 242 -0.66 -13.61 -7.63
C ARG A 242 -2.10 -13.16 -7.95
N HIS A 243 -2.36 -12.71 -9.18
CA HIS A 243 -3.71 -12.31 -9.60
C HIS A 243 -4.71 -13.47 -9.56
N GLN A 244 -4.28 -14.70 -9.85
CA GLN A 244 -5.13 -15.89 -9.70
C GLN A 244 -5.53 -16.10 -8.24
N LEU A 245 -4.60 -15.98 -7.29
CA LEU A 245 -4.87 -16.07 -5.86
C LEU A 245 -5.77 -14.92 -5.39
N GLU A 246 -5.48 -13.69 -5.79
CA GLU A 246 -6.29 -12.51 -5.51
C GLU A 246 -7.72 -12.63 -6.06
N SER A 247 -7.93 -13.41 -7.10
CA SER A 247 -9.27 -13.64 -7.65
C SER A 247 -10.22 -14.37 -6.70
N PHE A 248 -9.70 -14.95 -5.62
CA PHE A 248 -10.48 -15.59 -4.56
C PHE A 248 -10.75 -14.65 -3.36
N HIS A 249 -10.20 -13.45 -3.36
CA HIS A 249 -10.45 -12.48 -2.31
C HIS A 249 -11.89 -11.96 -2.38
N GLY A 250 -12.51 -11.77 -1.21
CA GLY A 250 -13.86 -11.24 -1.09
C GLY A 250 -14.98 -12.20 -1.51
N LYS A 251 -14.69 -13.47 -1.82
CA LYS A 251 -15.71 -14.44 -2.22
C LYS A 251 -15.36 -15.88 -1.86
N ALA A 252 -16.36 -16.66 -1.50
CA ALA A 252 -16.20 -18.09 -1.34
C ALA A 252 -16.03 -18.80 -2.70
N SER A 253 -15.13 -19.77 -2.75
CA SER A 253 -14.90 -20.61 -3.94
C SER A 253 -14.43 -22.00 -3.55
N PRO A 254 -15.09 -23.08 -4.05
CA PRO A 254 -14.68 -24.48 -3.75
C PRO A 254 -13.24 -24.80 -4.20
N LYS A 255 -12.68 -24.02 -5.14
CA LYS A 255 -11.33 -24.23 -5.66
C LYS A 255 -10.25 -23.49 -4.85
N ALA A 256 -10.63 -22.47 -4.08
CA ALA A 256 -9.69 -21.55 -3.44
C ALA A 256 -8.69 -22.25 -2.54
N VAL A 257 -9.15 -23.10 -1.62
CA VAL A 257 -8.27 -23.83 -0.69
C VAL A 257 -7.26 -24.70 -1.43
N LYS A 258 -7.71 -25.44 -2.45
CA LYS A 258 -6.85 -26.31 -3.25
C LYS A 258 -5.77 -25.50 -3.99
N VAL A 259 -6.14 -24.34 -4.54
CA VAL A 259 -5.21 -23.48 -5.30
C VAL A 259 -4.27 -22.72 -4.37
N ALA A 260 -4.77 -22.16 -3.27
CA ALA A 260 -3.99 -21.31 -2.39
C ALA A 260 -3.00 -22.08 -1.50
N TRP A 261 -3.39 -23.26 -1.01
CA TRP A 261 -2.61 -24.02 -0.03
C TRP A 261 -1.16 -24.30 -0.41
N PRO A 262 -0.84 -24.72 -1.66
CA PRO A 262 0.55 -24.95 -2.07
C PRO A 262 1.44 -23.71 -2.03
N HIS A 263 0.85 -22.52 -2.02
CA HIS A 263 1.56 -21.24 -2.09
C HIS A 263 1.72 -20.53 -0.74
N LEU A 264 1.28 -21.13 0.35
CA LEU A 264 1.45 -20.58 1.70
C LEU A 264 2.92 -20.49 2.13
N ASP A 265 3.81 -21.33 1.57
CA ASP A 265 5.25 -21.31 1.79
C ASP A 265 6.05 -20.83 0.57
N HIS A 266 5.41 -20.14 -0.37
CA HIS A 266 6.08 -19.62 -1.55
C HIS A 266 7.17 -18.61 -1.17
N GLN A 267 8.30 -18.59 -1.88
CA GLN A 267 9.41 -17.66 -1.59
C GLN A 267 9.00 -16.19 -1.79
N ASP A 268 8.19 -15.91 -2.79
CA ASP A 268 7.63 -14.58 -3.03
C ASP A 268 6.61 -14.22 -1.95
N ARG A 269 6.87 -13.13 -1.27
CA ARG A 269 6.07 -12.68 -0.13
C ARG A 269 4.67 -12.23 -0.52
N PHE A 270 4.50 -11.61 -1.68
CA PHE A 270 3.20 -11.16 -2.17
C PHE A 270 2.31 -12.35 -2.57
N ILE A 271 2.91 -13.40 -3.13
CA ILE A 271 2.20 -14.66 -3.40
C ILE A 271 1.77 -15.34 -2.10
N ARG A 272 2.66 -15.41 -1.08
CA ARG A 272 2.27 -15.96 0.24
C ARG A 272 1.12 -15.17 0.86
N SER A 273 1.20 -13.85 0.81
CA SER A 273 0.13 -12.97 1.33
C SER A 273 -1.18 -13.19 0.59
N ALA A 274 -1.16 -13.19 -0.74
CA ALA A 274 -2.36 -13.44 -1.54
C ALA A 274 -2.96 -14.83 -1.26
N ALA A 275 -2.14 -15.86 -1.10
CA ALA A 275 -2.59 -17.21 -0.75
C ALA A 275 -3.25 -17.27 0.63
N ARG A 276 -2.65 -16.61 1.63
CA ARG A 276 -3.19 -16.52 2.99
C ARG A 276 -4.53 -15.79 2.99
N VAL A 277 -4.60 -14.63 2.36
CA VAL A 277 -5.84 -13.83 2.26
C VAL A 277 -6.93 -14.62 1.51
N ALA A 278 -6.57 -15.36 0.45
CA ALA A 278 -7.52 -16.23 -0.24
C ALA A 278 -8.15 -17.27 0.70
N LEU A 279 -7.40 -17.85 1.64
CA LEU A 279 -7.96 -18.75 2.66
C LEU A 279 -8.87 -18.04 3.65
N GLU A 280 -8.48 -16.84 4.10
CA GLU A 280 -9.27 -16.05 5.07
C GLU A 280 -10.68 -15.73 4.56
N HIS A 281 -10.89 -15.72 3.25
CA HIS A 281 -12.20 -15.53 2.62
C HIS A 281 -12.99 -16.82 2.39
N GLN A 282 -12.46 -17.99 2.80
CA GLN A 282 -13.18 -19.25 2.62
C GLN A 282 -13.84 -19.68 3.92
N PRO A 283 -14.99 -20.41 3.86
CA PRO A 283 -15.57 -21.03 5.02
C PRO A 283 -14.55 -21.87 5.77
N THR A 284 -14.37 -21.60 7.06
CA THR A 284 -13.28 -22.20 7.86
C THR A 284 -13.40 -23.72 8.02
N GLU A 285 -14.61 -24.25 8.00
CA GLU A 285 -14.89 -25.68 8.01
C GLU A 285 -14.23 -26.44 6.86
N ASN A 286 -13.93 -25.76 5.76
CA ASN A 286 -13.28 -26.36 4.60
C ASN A 286 -11.77 -26.54 4.75
N TRP A 287 -11.13 -25.92 5.76
CA TRP A 287 -9.67 -25.90 5.85
C TRP A 287 -9.09 -25.81 7.27
N SER A 288 -9.89 -25.59 8.31
CA SER A 288 -9.43 -25.51 9.70
C SER A 288 -8.63 -26.73 10.14
N ASP A 289 -9.17 -27.94 9.93
CA ASP A 289 -8.50 -29.19 10.32
C ASP A 289 -7.19 -29.37 9.57
N LYS A 290 -7.16 -29.00 8.30
CA LYS A 290 -5.93 -29.02 7.51
C LYS A 290 -4.90 -28.04 8.05
N ALA A 291 -5.30 -26.86 8.56
CA ALA A 291 -4.40 -25.90 9.17
C ALA A 291 -3.81 -26.43 10.49
N LEU A 292 -4.62 -27.08 11.30
CA LEU A 292 -4.21 -27.65 12.60
C LEU A 292 -3.27 -28.85 12.43
N THR A 293 -3.44 -29.63 11.36
CA THR A 293 -2.68 -30.85 11.07
C THR A 293 -1.53 -30.66 10.08
N GLU A 294 -1.34 -29.46 9.53
CA GLU A 294 -0.24 -29.18 8.60
C GLU A 294 1.12 -29.40 9.30
N THR A 295 1.98 -30.19 8.69
CA THR A 295 3.28 -30.57 9.26
C THR A 295 4.44 -29.74 8.72
N LYS A 296 4.31 -29.14 7.54
CA LYS A 296 5.34 -28.29 6.95
C LYS A 296 5.39 -26.92 7.63
N PRO A 297 6.45 -26.53 8.35
CA PRO A 297 6.48 -25.29 9.14
C PRO A 297 6.18 -24.04 8.31
N GLY A 298 6.70 -23.97 7.07
CA GLY A 298 6.47 -22.83 6.17
C GLY A 298 5.01 -22.62 5.79
N ARG A 299 4.20 -23.69 5.69
CA ARG A 299 2.75 -23.62 5.41
C ARG A 299 1.93 -23.51 6.69
N ARG A 300 2.39 -24.20 7.73
CA ARG A 300 1.68 -24.23 9.02
C ARG A 300 1.52 -22.84 9.61
N LEU A 301 2.60 -22.04 9.62
CA LEU A 301 2.56 -20.70 10.19
C LEU A 301 1.53 -19.79 9.49
N PRO A 302 1.55 -19.60 8.16
CA PRO A 302 0.52 -18.78 7.50
C PRO A 302 -0.89 -19.36 7.61
N ALA A 303 -1.05 -20.69 7.62
CA ALA A 303 -2.36 -21.33 7.79
C ALA A 303 -2.93 -21.09 9.19
N LEU A 304 -2.12 -21.23 10.25
CA LEU A 304 -2.55 -20.94 11.62
C LEU A 304 -2.79 -19.44 11.82
N LEU A 305 -1.98 -18.57 11.22
CA LEU A 305 -2.23 -17.13 11.22
C LEU A 305 -3.59 -16.80 10.58
N ALA A 306 -3.88 -17.35 9.40
CA ALA A 306 -5.17 -17.19 8.75
C ALA A 306 -6.32 -17.66 9.64
N LEU A 307 -6.17 -18.85 10.26
CA LEU A 307 -7.17 -19.41 11.16
C LEU A 307 -7.39 -18.51 12.38
N ALA A 308 -6.33 -18.04 13.01
CA ALA A 308 -6.41 -17.12 14.13
C ALA A 308 -7.10 -15.79 13.73
N ARG A 309 -6.84 -15.27 12.54
CA ARG A 309 -7.46 -14.04 12.05
C ARG A 309 -8.96 -14.19 11.81
N VAL A 310 -9.43 -15.32 11.31
CA VAL A 310 -10.86 -15.49 10.99
C VAL A 310 -11.69 -16.08 12.14
N LYS A 311 -11.09 -16.88 13.02
CA LYS A 311 -11.75 -17.50 14.18
C LYS A 311 -11.48 -16.80 15.50
N GLY A 312 -10.42 -15.99 15.56
CA GLY A 312 -10.08 -15.28 16.79
C GLY A 312 -11.16 -14.33 17.25
N VAL A 313 -11.19 -14.11 18.54
CA VAL A 313 -12.09 -13.15 19.18
C VAL A 313 -11.30 -11.87 19.41
N ALA A 314 -11.82 -10.75 18.93
CA ALA A 314 -11.24 -9.45 19.23
C ALA A 314 -11.15 -9.27 20.76
N PRO A 315 -9.98 -8.91 21.32
CA PRO A 315 -9.89 -8.57 22.72
C PRO A 315 -10.90 -7.49 23.06
N LYS A 316 -11.45 -7.54 24.26
CA LYS A 316 -12.31 -6.46 24.75
C LYS A 316 -11.51 -5.16 24.73
N GLN A 317 -12.10 -4.10 24.21
CA GLN A 317 -11.49 -2.77 24.29
C GLN A 317 -11.11 -2.50 25.73
N ARG A 318 -9.83 -2.15 25.95
CA ARG A 318 -9.41 -1.70 27.28
C ARG A 318 -10.16 -0.43 27.62
N PRO A 319 -10.61 -0.24 28.87
CA PRO A 319 -11.18 1.03 29.29
C PRO A 319 -10.23 2.20 28.98
N LYS A 320 -10.76 3.31 28.54
CA LYS A 320 -9.99 4.53 28.17
C LYS A 320 -9.10 5.08 29.30
N THR A 321 -9.21 4.54 30.49
CA THR A 321 -8.47 4.95 31.70
C THR A 321 -7.25 4.08 32.02
N GLY A 322 -6.94 3.09 31.20
CA GLY A 322 -5.78 2.24 31.45
C GLY A 322 -4.48 2.90 31.00
N HIS A 323 -3.59 3.21 31.92
CA HIS A 323 -2.19 3.36 31.59
C HIS A 323 -1.68 2.03 31.05
N VAL A 324 -1.09 2.05 29.87
CA VAL A 324 -0.34 0.91 29.35
C VAL A 324 0.98 0.91 30.08
N ILE A 325 1.24 -0.14 30.83
CA ILE A 325 2.56 -0.43 31.42
C ILE A 325 3.43 -1.02 30.32
#